data_cb62a5111a96c9f81f987fb4be5c6c5c
#
_entry.id   cb62a5111a96c9f81f987fb4be5c6c5c
#
_cell.length_a   1.000
_cell.length_b   1.000
_cell.length_c   1.000
_cell.angle_alpha   90.00
_cell.angle_beta   90.00
_cell.angle_gamma   90.00
#
_symmetry.space_group_name_H-M   'P 1'
#
loop_
_entity.id
_entity.type
_entity.pdbx_description
1 polymer ?
#
loop_
_entity_poly.entity_id
_entity_poly.type
_entity_poly.pdbx_seq_one_letter_code
_entity_poly.pdbx_strand_id
1 'polypeptide(L)'
;SAERQGYKPRVALVSEDKRMGFEKDIQNITHLIAEKYHRGVDGSWLKGLIEEYHHPNINFRGGNPANEYLLSYQIQKYMDETPLAAESCKHHRDNLKKVLRYERFHQEVMHQRGFHLCIDSITADDIRDFKLWMQEEYRYVEMYPVFYKDELPRDVAQQRSENSMSGTLYRIRTVIKWCIKRGLTRNNPFDQYQIAQPMYGDPFYLTLEERDKVYYADLSGMGATYSVYRDIFMFQCLIGCRVSDLNRLTKANIVDGCVEYIPQKTKLEHANTVRVPLNQKALDILERYKDLEGALLPRFSHFGYNKKIKEILKYVGIDRMVRVLDPKTREDVAKPLYEVATTHTARKTFIGNLYKQVKDPNLIASMSGHSEGSRAFARYRHIDDEIKKELVNLLD
;
A
#
# COMPACT_ATOMS: atom_id res chain seq x y z
N SER A 1 -24.80 -5.35 43.37
CA SER A 1 -24.65 -4.08 44.04
C SER A 1 -24.40 -2.87 43.12
N ALA A 2 -24.45 -3.03 41.83
CA ALA A 2 -24.36 -1.93 40.86
C ALA A 2 -25.60 -1.01 40.89
N GLU A 3 -26.76 -1.53 41.31
CA GLU A 3 -27.98 -0.75 41.47
C GLU A 3 -27.92 0.31 42.58
N ARG A 4 -27.03 0.13 43.58
CA ARG A 4 -26.92 1.06 44.72
C ARG A 4 -26.01 2.26 44.48
N GLN A 5 -25.18 2.28 43.43
CA GLN A 5 -24.20 3.36 43.19
C GLN A 5 -24.51 4.28 42.00
N GLY A 6 -25.66 4.10 41.34
CA GLY A 6 -26.11 5.03 40.29
C GLY A 6 -25.05 5.30 39.23
N TYR A 7 -24.39 4.26 38.71
CA TYR A 7 -23.38 4.42 37.65
C TYR A 7 -24.03 5.01 36.40
N LYS A 8 -23.80 6.29 36.18
CA LYS A 8 -24.17 6.96 34.94
C LYS A 8 -22.93 6.93 34.01
N PRO A 9 -22.97 6.20 32.90
CA PRO A 9 -21.88 6.28 31.93
C PRO A 9 -21.71 7.74 31.49
N ARG A 10 -20.47 8.21 31.31
CA ARG A 10 -20.18 9.55 30.78
C ARG A 10 -20.63 9.59 29.32
N VAL A 11 -21.82 10.11 29.10
CA VAL A 11 -22.62 10.03 27.87
C VAL A 11 -22.12 10.91 26.71
N ALA A 12 -21.09 11.75 26.90
CA ALA A 12 -20.76 12.82 25.97
C ALA A 12 -20.04 12.37 24.65
N LEU A 13 -19.69 11.09 24.47
CA LEU A 13 -18.84 10.63 23.37
C LEU A 13 -19.36 9.40 22.61
N VAL A 14 -20.55 8.90 22.90
CA VAL A 14 -21.07 7.68 22.28
C VAL A 14 -22.40 7.98 21.60
N SER A 15 -22.58 7.56 20.34
CA SER A 15 -23.88 7.67 19.65
C SER A 15 -24.97 6.92 20.42
N GLU A 16 -26.22 7.34 20.26
CA GLU A 16 -27.37 6.77 20.99
C GLU A 16 -27.51 5.26 20.76
N ASP A 17 -27.25 4.79 19.53
CA ASP A 17 -27.26 3.37 19.18
C ASP A 17 -26.18 2.58 19.93
N LYS A 18 -24.97 3.13 20.07
CA LYS A 18 -23.88 2.49 20.84
C LYS A 18 -24.19 2.47 22.33
N ARG A 19 -24.90 3.49 22.85
CA ARG A 19 -25.36 3.51 24.25
C ARG A 19 -26.40 2.42 24.52
N MET A 20 -27.38 2.26 23.63
CA MET A 20 -28.39 1.20 23.73
C MET A 20 -27.76 -0.19 23.61
N GLY A 21 -26.76 -0.37 22.72
CA GLY A 21 -26.00 -1.60 22.64
C GLY A 21 -25.27 -1.94 23.94
N PHE A 22 -24.59 -0.97 24.55
CA PHE A 22 -23.88 -1.13 25.81
C PHE A 22 -24.82 -1.43 27.00
N GLU A 23 -25.96 -0.75 27.07
CA GLU A 23 -26.99 -1.02 28.11
C GLU A 23 -27.54 -2.44 27.96
N LYS A 24 -27.78 -2.90 26.73
CA LYS A 24 -28.22 -4.27 26.43
C LYS A 24 -27.14 -5.31 26.81
N ASP A 25 -25.88 -5.03 26.53
CA ASP A 25 -24.77 -5.91 26.91
C ASP A 25 -24.66 -6.03 28.44
N ILE A 26 -24.78 -4.92 29.18
CA ILE A 26 -24.76 -4.94 30.64
C ILE A 26 -25.94 -5.78 31.18
N GLN A 27 -27.12 -5.62 30.62
CA GLN A 27 -28.29 -6.41 31.03
C GLN A 27 -28.07 -7.90 30.78
N ASN A 28 -27.61 -8.27 29.60
CA ASN A 28 -27.34 -9.66 29.23
C ASN A 28 -26.24 -10.29 30.10
N ILE A 29 -25.12 -9.58 30.33
CA ILE A 29 -24.04 -10.05 31.19
C ILE A 29 -24.53 -10.20 32.63
N THR A 30 -25.37 -9.26 33.13
CA THR A 30 -25.95 -9.36 34.47
C THR A 30 -26.85 -10.58 34.59
N HIS A 31 -27.65 -10.88 33.57
CA HIS A 31 -28.48 -12.09 33.51
C HIS A 31 -27.61 -13.36 33.52
N LEU A 32 -26.56 -13.42 32.71
CA LEU A 32 -25.62 -14.55 32.71
C LEU A 32 -24.88 -14.73 34.03
N ILE A 33 -24.54 -13.65 34.72
CA ILE A 33 -23.98 -13.70 36.07
C ILE A 33 -24.98 -14.33 37.04
N ALA A 34 -26.24 -13.89 37.01
CA ALA A 34 -27.27 -14.43 37.87
C ALA A 34 -27.54 -15.93 37.61
N GLU A 35 -27.48 -16.36 36.35
CA GLU A 35 -27.73 -17.75 35.96
C GLU A 35 -26.55 -18.68 36.31
N LYS A 36 -25.30 -18.24 36.10
CA LYS A 36 -24.10 -19.09 36.24
C LYS A 36 -23.36 -18.91 37.58
N TYR A 37 -23.80 -17.98 38.44
CA TYR A 37 -23.14 -17.73 39.72
C TYR A 37 -23.23 -18.93 40.68
N HIS A 38 -22.08 -19.31 41.27
CA HIS A 38 -22.01 -20.31 42.34
C HIS A 38 -21.01 -19.86 43.42
N ARG A 39 -21.14 -20.43 44.61
CA ARG A 39 -20.21 -20.13 45.71
C ARG A 39 -18.80 -20.63 45.36
N GLY A 40 -17.80 -19.79 45.61
CA GLY A 40 -16.37 -20.13 45.34
C GLY A 40 -15.82 -19.57 44.05
N VAL A 41 -16.60 -18.78 43.28
CA VAL A 41 -16.08 -18.05 42.13
C VAL A 41 -15.27 -16.83 42.58
N ASP A 42 -14.23 -16.54 41.79
CA ASP A 42 -13.34 -15.38 41.96
C ASP A 42 -13.44 -14.37 40.79
N GLY A 43 -12.59 -13.35 40.82
CA GLY A 43 -12.55 -12.36 39.75
C GLY A 43 -12.18 -12.90 38.38
N SER A 44 -11.52 -14.05 38.31
CA SER A 44 -11.14 -14.69 37.04
C SER A 44 -12.35 -15.36 36.39
N TRP A 45 -13.27 -15.91 37.18
CA TRP A 45 -14.53 -16.45 36.68
C TRP A 45 -15.39 -15.38 36.02
N LEU A 46 -15.56 -14.22 36.72
CA LEU A 46 -16.35 -13.12 36.16
C LEU A 46 -15.76 -12.61 34.85
N LYS A 47 -14.45 -12.49 34.80
CA LYS A 47 -13.75 -12.09 33.57
C LYS A 47 -13.99 -13.12 32.45
N GLY A 48 -13.87 -14.41 32.75
CA GLY A 48 -14.15 -15.47 31.78
C GLY A 48 -15.60 -15.47 31.28
N LEU A 49 -16.58 -15.17 32.17
CA LEU A 49 -17.98 -15.07 31.78
C LEU A 49 -18.28 -13.89 30.87
N ILE A 50 -17.66 -12.73 31.11
CA ILE A 50 -17.78 -11.54 30.26
C ILE A 50 -17.17 -11.83 28.88
N GLU A 51 -16.01 -12.47 28.83
CA GLU A 51 -15.35 -12.87 27.62
C GLU A 51 -16.18 -13.91 26.83
N GLU A 52 -16.75 -14.91 27.51
CA GLU A 52 -17.68 -15.89 26.90
C GLU A 52 -18.91 -15.21 26.29
N TYR A 53 -19.44 -14.17 26.91
CA TYR A 53 -20.56 -13.40 26.40
C TYR A 53 -20.18 -12.67 25.08
N HIS A 54 -19.03 -12.02 25.05
CA HIS A 54 -18.58 -11.28 23.88
C HIS A 54 -18.04 -12.18 22.76
N HIS A 55 -17.62 -13.41 23.11
CA HIS A 55 -17.01 -14.37 22.20
C HIS A 55 -17.58 -15.79 22.39
N PRO A 56 -18.85 -16.02 22.09
CA PRO A 56 -19.55 -17.27 22.46
C PRO A 56 -18.98 -18.54 21.82
N ASN A 57 -18.17 -18.41 20.80
CA ASN A 57 -17.55 -19.54 20.07
C ASN A 57 -16.13 -19.84 20.53
N ILE A 58 -15.62 -19.13 21.53
CA ILE A 58 -14.26 -19.32 22.05
C ILE A 58 -14.34 -20.10 23.36
N ASN A 59 -13.75 -21.28 23.41
CA ASN A 59 -13.58 -22.05 24.64
C ASN A 59 -12.54 -21.38 25.55
N PHE A 60 -12.98 -20.43 26.40
CA PHE A 60 -12.13 -19.78 27.38
C PHE A 60 -11.77 -20.74 28.52
N ARG A 61 -10.57 -21.29 28.46
CA ARG A 61 -9.92 -21.85 29.65
C ARG A 61 -9.11 -20.73 30.33
N GLY A 62 -9.79 -19.93 31.19
CA GLY A 62 -9.12 -18.95 32.04
C GLY A 62 -8.65 -17.66 31.36
N GLY A 63 -9.52 -16.73 31.07
CA GLY A 63 -9.27 -15.30 31.13
C GLY A 63 -8.60 -14.57 29.95
N ASN A 64 -8.09 -15.25 28.93
CA ASN A 64 -7.69 -14.64 27.64
C ASN A 64 -8.18 -15.52 26.50
N PRO A 65 -8.68 -14.92 25.36
CA PRO A 65 -8.89 -15.72 24.16
C PRO A 65 -7.58 -16.47 23.88
N ALA A 66 -7.68 -17.76 23.58
CA ALA A 66 -6.50 -18.48 23.13
C ALA A 66 -5.88 -17.65 22.03
N ASN A 67 -4.59 -17.30 22.13
CA ASN A 67 -3.91 -16.38 21.22
C ASN A 67 -4.15 -16.71 19.75
N GLU A 68 -4.41 -17.98 19.45
CA GLU A 68 -4.70 -18.47 18.11
C GLU A 68 -5.97 -17.91 17.44
N TYR A 69 -6.90 -17.34 18.19
CA TYR A 69 -8.10 -16.69 17.60
C TYR A 69 -7.93 -15.18 17.38
N LEU A 70 -6.87 -14.57 17.91
CA LEU A 70 -6.60 -13.16 17.67
C LEU A 70 -6.14 -12.91 16.22
N LEU A 71 -6.76 -11.94 15.55
CA LEU A 71 -6.35 -11.53 14.20
C LEU A 71 -4.87 -11.10 14.18
N SER A 72 -4.42 -10.38 15.20
CA SER A 72 -3.04 -9.95 15.37
C SER A 72 -2.06 -11.13 15.42
N TYR A 73 -2.39 -12.18 16.19
CA TYR A 73 -1.61 -13.41 16.24
C TYR A 73 -1.57 -14.14 14.89
N GLN A 74 -2.71 -14.22 14.20
CA GLN A 74 -2.79 -14.89 12.91
C GLN A 74 -2.06 -14.13 11.78
N ILE A 75 -2.00 -12.80 11.83
CA ILE A 75 -1.17 -12.02 10.91
C ILE A 75 0.32 -12.36 11.10
N GLN A 76 0.78 -12.45 12.36
CA GLN A 76 2.17 -12.84 12.66
C GLN A 76 2.44 -14.27 12.17
N LYS A 77 1.59 -15.22 12.51
CA LYS A 77 1.72 -16.62 12.11
C LYS A 77 1.70 -16.82 10.60
N TYR A 78 0.85 -16.05 9.90
CA TYR A 78 0.84 -16.03 8.42
C TYR A 78 2.18 -15.61 7.83
N MET A 79 2.84 -14.58 8.41
CA MET A 79 4.18 -14.15 7.96
C MET A 79 5.25 -15.19 8.23
N ASP A 80 5.15 -15.91 9.34
CA ASP A 80 6.15 -16.90 9.77
C ASP A 80 6.06 -18.20 8.95
N GLU A 81 4.85 -18.58 8.54
CA GLU A 81 4.60 -19.85 7.86
C GLU A 81 4.45 -19.76 6.34
N THR A 82 4.32 -18.55 5.80
CA THR A 82 4.15 -18.35 4.35
C THR A 82 5.42 -17.77 3.74
N PRO A 83 5.95 -18.36 2.64
CA PRO A 83 7.12 -17.82 1.95
C PRO A 83 6.79 -16.52 1.23
N LEU A 84 6.83 -15.40 1.95
CA LEU A 84 6.54 -14.08 1.45
C LEU A 84 7.80 -13.37 0.96
N ALA A 85 7.68 -12.59 -0.12
CA ALA A 85 8.72 -11.63 -0.48
C ALA A 85 8.90 -10.59 0.64
N ALA A 86 10.14 -10.10 0.85
CA ALA A 86 10.48 -9.18 1.92
C ALA A 86 9.56 -7.94 2.01
N GLU A 87 9.19 -7.36 0.87
CA GLU A 87 8.27 -6.20 0.82
C GLU A 87 6.83 -6.59 1.22
N SER A 88 6.37 -7.78 0.83
CA SER A 88 5.06 -8.32 1.27
C SER A 88 5.04 -8.53 2.78
N CYS A 89 6.10 -9.13 3.33
CA CYS A 89 6.25 -9.32 4.77
C CYS A 89 6.23 -7.97 5.52
N LYS A 90 6.94 -6.96 5.01
CA LYS A 90 6.90 -5.59 5.55
C LYS A 90 5.47 -5.02 5.58
N HIS A 91 4.73 -5.18 4.49
CA HIS A 91 3.34 -4.71 4.45
C HIS A 91 2.41 -5.43 5.44
N HIS A 92 2.58 -6.73 5.66
CA HIS A 92 1.84 -7.45 6.70
C HIS A 92 2.24 -6.99 8.10
N ARG A 93 3.52 -6.71 8.35
CA ARG A 93 4.00 -6.14 9.62
C ARG A 93 3.39 -4.74 9.87
N ASP A 94 3.30 -3.90 8.85
CA ASP A 94 2.65 -2.59 8.94
C ASP A 94 1.14 -2.72 9.21
N ASN A 95 0.49 -3.77 8.69
CA ASN A 95 -0.90 -4.07 8.99
C ASN A 95 -1.07 -4.56 10.44
N LEU A 96 -0.18 -5.44 10.91
CA LEU A 96 -0.17 -5.91 12.30
C LEU A 96 -0.09 -4.73 13.27
N LYS A 97 0.82 -3.78 13.01
CA LYS A 97 0.92 -2.55 13.84
C LYS A 97 -0.40 -1.77 13.87
N LYS A 98 -1.10 -1.65 12.75
CA LYS A 98 -2.39 -0.95 12.69
C LYS A 98 -3.47 -1.68 13.48
N VAL A 99 -3.56 -3.01 13.36
CA VAL A 99 -4.51 -3.84 14.12
C VAL A 99 -4.26 -3.70 15.61
N LEU A 100 -3.00 -3.90 16.06
CA LEU A 100 -2.64 -3.76 17.48
C LEU A 100 -2.93 -2.36 18.03
N ARG A 101 -2.66 -1.31 17.24
CA ARG A 101 -2.94 0.07 17.65
C ARG A 101 -4.42 0.36 17.70
N TYR A 102 -5.23 -0.19 16.80
CA TYR A 102 -6.68 -0.09 16.83
C TYR A 102 -7.27 -0.77 18.07
N GLU A 103 -6.83 -2.00 18.37
CA GLU A 103 -7.25 -2.72 19.59
C GLU A 103 -6.87 -1.92 20.84
N ARG A 104 -5.63 -1.42 20.91
CA ARG A 104 -5.17 -0.60 22.04
C ARG A 104 -5.95 0.72 22.15
N PHE A 105 -6.31 1.36 21.02
CA PHE A 105 -7.15 2.56 21.01
C PHE A 105 -8.52 2.29 21.63
N HIS A 106 -9.15 1.17 21.29
CA HIS A 106 -10.42 0.77 21.90
C HIS A 106 -10.28 0.48 23.40
N GLN A 107 -9.20 -0.16 23.82
CA GLN A 107 -8.94 -0.50 25.22
C GLN A 107 -8.63 0.72 26.08
N GLU A 108 -7.75 1.60 25.63
CA GLU A 108 -7.21 2.72 26.43
C GLU A 108 -8.04 4.00 26.27
N VAL A 109 -8.48 4.33 25.05
CA VAL A 109 -9.17 5.59 24.74
C VAL A 109 -10.69 5.42 24.82
N MET A 110 -11.22 4.33 24.25
CA MET A 110 -12.65 4.05 24.26
C MET A 110 -13.10 3.26 25.51
N HIS A 111 -12.15 2.91 26.40
CA HIS A 111 -12.37 2.17 27.64
C HIS A 111 -13.06 0.81 27.46
N GLN A 112 -12.93 0.19 26.31
CA GLN A 112 -13.45 -1.14 26.01
C GLN A 112 -12.42 -2.21 26.40
N ARG A 113 -12.34 -2.51 27.70
CA ARG A 113 -11.40 -3.52 28.21
C ARG A 113 -11.66 -4.87 27.55
N GLY A 114 -10.60 -5.52 27.08
CA GLY A 114 -10.69 -6.83 26.41
C GLY A 114 -11.12 -6.77 24.94
N PHE A 115 -11.23 -5.59 24.34
CA PHE A 115 -11.49 -5.47 22.89
C PHE A 115 -10.34 -6.06 22.07
N HIS A 116 -10.67 -7.06 21.27
CA HIS A 116 -9.76 -7.70 20.31
C HIS A 116 -10.51 -8.06 19.02
N LEU A 117 -9.83 -7.98 17.90
CA LEU A 117 -10.34 -8.53 16.65
C LEU A 117 -10.03 -10.04 16.59
N CYS A 118 -11.07 -10.86 16.71
CA CYS A 118 -10.95 -12.32 16.67
C CYS A 118 -11.43 -12.88 15.34
N ILE A 119 -10.71 -13.84 14.76
CA ILE A 119 -10.99 -14.39 13.44
C ILE A 119 -12.32 -15.12 13.33
N ASP A 120 -12.85 -15.65 14.41
CA ASP A 120 -14.11 -16.40 14.45
C ASP A 120 -15.35 -15.54 14.70
N SER A 121 -15.18 -14.30 15.22
CA SER A 121 -16.28 -13.40 15.57
C SER A 121 -16.25 -12.03 14.88
N ILE A 122 -15.15 -11.67 14.22
CA ILE A 122 -15.04 -10.41 13.48
C ILE A 122 -16.15 -10.28 12.42
N THR A 123 -16.85 -9.15 12.44
CA THR A 123 -17.99 -8.87 11.56
C THR A 123 -17.65 -7.91 10.43
N ALA A 124 -18.57 -7.72 9.50
CA ALA A 124 -18.46 -6.69 8.45
C ALA A 124 -18.47 -5.28 9.04
N ASP A 125 -19.13 -5.07 10.18
CA ASP A 125 -19.16 -3.78 10.86
C ASP A 125 -17.83 -3.48 11.55
N ASP A 126 -17.17 -4.48 12.16
CA ASP A 126 -15.82 -4.32 12.70
C ASP A 126 -14.82 -3.91 11.61
N ILE A 127 -14.93 -4.49 10.41
CA ILE A 127 -14.11 -4.10 9.26
C ILE A 127 -14.40 -2.66 8.82
N ARG A 128 -15.66 -2.24 8.84
CA ARG A 128 -16.08 -0.87 8.52
C ARG A 128 -15.54 0.12 9.56
N ASP A 129 -15.70 -0.18 10.84
CA ASP A 129 -15.21 0.65 11.93
C ASP A 129 -13.69 0.77 11.93
N PHE A 130 -12.98 -0.34 11.69
CA PHE A 130 -11.53 -0.30 11.52
C PHE A 130 -11.09 0.58 10.35
N LYS A 131 -11.81 0.53 9.20
CA LYS A 131 -11.56 1.42 8.06
C LYS A 131 -11.79 2.88 8.41
N LEU A 132 -12.92 3.20 9.07
CA LEU A 132 -13.24 4.56 9.52
C LEU A 132 -12.19 5.09 10.50
N TRP A 133 -11.77 4.26 11.45
CA TRP A 133 -10.69 4.61 12.35
C TRP A 133 -9.38 4.91 11.61
N MET A 134 -8.98 4.08 10.64
CA MET A 134 -7.80 4.36 9.82
C MET A 134 -7.91 5.67 9.03
N GLN A 135 -9.10 6.04 8.59
CA GLN A 135 -9.36 7.26 7.85
C GLN A 135 -9.18 8.51 8.73
N GLU A 136 -9.60 8.43 9.99
CA GLU A 136 -9.60 9.54 10.93
C GLU A 136 -8.39 9.55 11.86
N GLU A 137 -7.53 8.52 11.83
CA GLU A 137 -6.42 8.37 12.77
C GLU A 137 -5.52 9.60 12.86
N TYR A 138 -5.28 10.30 11.73
CA TYR A 138 -4.45 11.51 11.73
C TYR A 138 -5.03 12.63 12.62
N ARG A 139 -6.35 12.67 12.81
CA ARG A 139 -7.03 13.61 13.74
C ARG A 139 -6.90 13.14 15.18
N TYR A 140 -6.96 11.82 15.39
CA TYR A 140 -6.81 11.26 16.74
C TYR A 140 -5.44 11.49 17.33
N VAL A 141 -4.40 11.65 16.51
CA VAL A 141 -3.05 12.02 16.98
C VAL A 141 -3.07 13.37 17.72
N GLU A 142 -3.83 14.34 17.23
CA GLU A 142 -3.98 15.65 17.86
C GLU A 142 -4.90 15.59 19.08
N MET A 143 -5.94 14.76 19.04
CA MET A 143 -6.93 14.63 20.12
C MET A 143 -6.41 13.81 21.32
N TYR A 144 -5.53 12.83 21.06
CA TYR A 144 -5.03 11.88 22.07
C TYR A 144 -3.50 11.79 22.07
N PRO A 145 -2.77 12.90 22.28
CA PRO A 145 -1.31 12.95 22.12
C PRO A 145 -0.56 12.00 23.07
N VAL A 146 -1.12 11.73 24.26
CA VAL A 146 -0.53 10.78 25.22
C VAL A 146 -0.56 9.34 24.68
N PHE A 147 -1.65 8.95 24.03
CA PHE A 147 -1.78 7.62 23.42
C PHE A 147 -0.78 7.44 22.27
N TYR A 148 -0.57 8.49 21.46
CA TYR A 148 0.29 8.43 20.26
C TYR A 148 1.75 8.83 20.50
N LYS A 149 2.17 9.11 21.74
CA LYS A 149 3.52 9.61 22.06
C LYS A 149 4.67 8.73 21.54
N ASP A 150 4.47 7.42 21.52
CA ASP A 150 5.47 6.44 21.12
C ASP A 150 5.34 6.02 19.64
N GLU A 151 4.34 6.56 18.91
CA GLU A 151 4.14 6.26 17.50
C GLU A 151 4.96 7.18 16.61
N LEU A 152 5.48 6.64 15.51
CA LEU A 152 6.24 7.44 14.54
C LEU A 152 5.27 8.35 13.77
N PRO A 153 5.50 9.67 13.68
CA PRO A 153 4.62 10.61 12.96
C PRO A 153 4.30 10.19 11.52
N ARG A 154 5.26 9.59 10.81
CA ARG A 154 5.07 9.07 9.45
C ARG A 154 4.00 7.98 9.34
N ASP A 155 3.74 7.26 10.43
CA ASP A 155 2.82 6.12 10.45
C ASP A 155 1.38 6.54 10.79
N VAL A 156 1.21 7.69 11.46
CA VAL A 156 -0.07 8.11 12.04
C VAL A 156 -0.52 9.53 11.68
N ALA A 157 0.40 10.49 11.52
CA ALA A 157 0.07 11.91 11.40
C ALA A 157 -0.43 12.34 10.01
N GLN A 158 -0.58 11.43 9.05
CA GLN A 158 -1.04 11.75 7.70
C GLN A 158 -2.33 11.02 7.37
N GLN A 159 -3.28 11.75 6.80
CA GLN A 159 -4.49 11.15 6.25
C GLN A 159 -4.14 10.08 5.20
N ARG A 160 -4.69 8.88 5.36
CA ARG A 160 -4.46 7.77 4.43
C ARG A 160 -5.33 7.90 3.20
N SER A 161 -4.77 7.51 2.05
CA SER A 161 -5.55 7.37 0.82
C SER A 161 -6.46 6.15 0.89
N GLU A 162 -7.59 6.21 0.16
CA GLU A 162 -8.51 5.07 0.03
C GLU A 162 -7.81 3.82 -0.50
N ASN A 163 -6.91 3.96 -1.49
CA ASN A 163 -6.13 2.84 -2.02
C ASN A 163 -5.22 2.19 -0.95
N SER A 164 -4.68 2.99 -0.03
CA SER A 164 -3.86 2.49 1.09
C SER A 164 -4.72 1.70 2.08
N MET A 165 -5.90 2.21 2.42
CA MET A 165 -6.85 1.52 3.32
C MET A 165 -7.37 0.23 2.69
N SER A 166 -7.80 0.28 1.41
CA SER A 166 -8.19 -0.91 0.65
C SER A 166 -7.07 -1.96 0.62
N GLY A 167 -5.82 -1.54 0.40
CA GLY A 167 -4.66 -2.42 0.44
C GLY A 167 -4.45 -3.10 1.81
N THR A 168 -4.72 -2.38 2.91
CA THR A 168 -4.71 -2.95 4.27
C THR A 168 -5.79 -4.02 4.41
N LEU A 169 -7.03 -3.72 4.00
CA LEU A 169 -8.16 -4.65 4.09
C LEU A 169 -7.99 -5.88 3.20
N TYR A 170 -7.43 -5.73 1.98
CA TYR A 170 -7.10 -6.88 1.12
C TYR A 170 -6.13 -7.85 1.78
N ARG A 171 -5.14 -7.36 2.52
CA ARG A 171 -4.18 -8.21 3.23
C ARG A 171 -4.81 -8.89 4.44
N ILE A 172 -5.67 -8.20 5.19
CA ILE A 172 -6.46 -8.82 6.28
C ILE A 172 -7.34 -9.92 5.71
N ARG A 173 -8.04 -9.66 4.60
CA ARG A 173 -8.84 -10.69 3.91
C ARG A 173 -8.00 -11.90 3.50
N THR A 174 -6.76 -11.68 3.06
CA THR A 174 -5.83 -12.77 2.71
C THR A 174 -5.53 -13.64 3.91
N VAL A 175 -5.25 -13.04 5.07
CA VAL A 175 -4.99 -13.78 6.32
C VAL A 175 -6.24 -14.55 6.77
N ILE A 176 -7.42 -13.93 6.77
CA ILE A 176 -8.66 -14.59 7.14
C ILE A 176 -8.94 -15.79 6.21
N LYS A 177 -8.79 -15.62 4.89
CA LYS A 177 -8.93 -16.73 3.94
C LYS A 177 -7.92 -17.86 4.19
N TRP A 178 -6.70 -17.52 4.58
CA TRP A 178 -5.69 -18.50 4.97
C TRP A 178 -6.09 -19.25 6.24
N CYS A 179 -6.67 -18.56 7.25
CA CYS A 179 -7.22 -19.20 8.45
C CYS A 179 -8.38 -20.14 8.11
N ILE A 180 -9.30 -19.71 7.24
CA ILE A 180 -10.42 -20.55 6.77
C ILE A 180 -9.91 -21.80 6.07
N LYS A 181 -8.94 -21.68 5.16
CA LYS A 181 -8.34 -22.82 4.46
C LYS A 181 -7.70 -23.84 5.41
N ARG A 182 -7.27 -23.40 6.59
CA ARG A 182 -6.69 -24.24 7.63
C ARG A 182 -7.72 -24.81 8.63
N GLY A 183 -8.98 -24.45 8.46
CA GLY A 183 -10.06 -24.89 9.36
C GLY A 183 -10.05 -24.22 10.74
N LEU A 184 -9.29 -23.10 10.90
CA LEU A 184 -9.22 -22.36 12.17
C LEU A 184 -10.50 -21.55 12.41
N THR A 185 -11.19 -21.14 11.37
CA THR A 185 -12.47 -20.45 11.42
C THR A 185 -13.31 -20.76 10.18
N ARG A 186 -14.61 -20.54 10.23
CA ARG A 186 -15.53 -20.49 9.07
C ARG A 186 -16.03 -19.08 8.79
N ASN A 187 -15.70 -18.13 9.68
CA ASN A 187 -16.16 -16.76 9.59
C ASN A 187 -15.37 -15.99 8.54
N ASN A 188 -16.08 -15.32 7.61
CA ASN A 188 -15.51 -14.44 6.61
C ASN A 188 -16.28 -13.10 6.57
N PRO A 189 -15.85 -12.08 7.28
CA PRO A 189 -16.54 -10.78 7.30
C PRO A 189 -16.59 -10.12 5.92
N PHE A 190 -15.72 -10.50 5.00
CA PHE A 190 -15.67 -9.96 3.64
C PHE A 190 -16.71 -10.55 2.69
N ASP A 191 -17.52 -11.51 3.11
CA ASP A 191 -18.67 -11.97 2.34
C ASP A 191 -19.81 -10.92 2.37
N GLN A 192 -19.85 -10.11 3.45
CA GLN A 192 -20.80 -9.01 3.64
C GLN A 192 -20.15 -7.62 3.49
N TYR A 193 -18.82 -7.53 3.42
CA TYR A 193 -18.08 -6.28 3.27
C TYR A 193 -17.31 -6.22 1.96
N GLN A 194 -17.73 -5.34 1.05
CA GLN A 194 -17.03 -5.12 -0.21
C GLN A 194 -15.91 -4.09 -0.06
N ILE A 195 -14.67 -4.53 -0.28
CA ILE A 195 -13.51 -3.62 -0.30
C ILE A 195 -13.57 -2.78 -1.58
N ALA A 196 -13.43 -1.45 -1.42
CA ALA A 196 -13.39 -0.53 -2.54
C ALA A 196 -12.23 -0.87 -3.50
N GLN A 197 -12.52 -0.87 -4.80
CA GLN A 197 -11.50 -1.12 -5.80
C GLN A 197 -10.49 0.05 -5.84
N PRO A 198 -9.19 -0.24 -5.98
CA PRO A 198 -8.19 0.79 -6.15
C PRO A 198 -8.46 1.62 -7.40
N MET A 199 -8.45 2.94 -7.25
CA MET A 199 -8.53 3.89 -8.37
C MET A 199 -7.15 4.48 -8.65
N TYR A 200 -6.85 4.64 -9.92
CA TYR A 200 -5.60 5.24 -10.38
C TYR A 200 -5.91 6.19 -11.53
N GLY A 201 -5.33 7.37 -11.52
CA GLY A 201 -5.41 8.31 -12.64
C GLY A 201 -4.72 7.77 -13.90
N ASP A 202 -4.93 8.44 -15.02
CA ASP A 202 -4.27 8.10 -16.27
C ASP A 202 -2.75 8.26 -16.17
N PRO A 203 -1.96 7.37 -16.78
CA PRO A 203 -0.52 7.51 -16.76
C PRO A 203 -0.08 8.72 -17.62
N PHE A 204 0.70 9.60 -17.04
CA PHE A 204 1.41 10.67 -17.74
C PHE A 204 2.90 10.29 -17.90
N TYR A 205 3.54 10.82 -18.94
CA TYR A 205 4.94 10.55 -19.27
C TYR A 205 5.53 11.71 -20.08
N LEU A 206 6.85 11.75 -20.23
CA LEU A 206 7.54 12.71 -21.09
C LEU A 206 7.33 12.35 -22.57
N THR A 207 7.01 13.32 -23.41
CA THR A 207 7.10 13.15 -24.87
C THR A 207 8.55 12.91 -25.29
N LEU A 208 8.78 12.50 -26.53
CA LEU A 208 10.16 12.36 -27.04
C LEU A 208 10.90 13.70 -27.02
N GLU A 209 10.22 14.80 -27.36
CA GLU A 209 10.78 16.16 -27.33
C GLU A 209 11.12 16.58 -25.89
N GLU A 210 10.21 16.40 -24.94
CA GLU A 210 10.44 16.69 -23.52
C GLU A 210 11.60 15.87 -22.97
N ARG A 211 11.66 14.56 -23.31
CA ARG A 211 12.75 13.67 -22.92
C ARG A 211 14.10 14.17 -23.48
N ASP A 212 14.13 14.52 -24.74
CA ASP A 212 15.36 14.97 -25.39
C ASP A 212 15.81 16.35 -24.88
N LYS A 213 14.85 17.25 -24.56
CA LYS A 213 15.13 18.50 -23.87
C LYS A 213 15.84 18.27 -22.54
N VAL A 214 15.41 17.28 -21.76
CA VAL A 214 16.07 16.91 -20.49
C VAL A 214 17.44 16.27 -20.76
N TYR A 215 17.57 15.41 -21.76
CA TYR A 215 18.83 14.73 -22.10
C TYR A 215 19.93 15.71 -22.45
N TYR A 216 19.64 16.74 -23.25
CA TYR A 216 20.60 17.73 -23.71
C TYR A 216 20.73 18.97 -22.80
N ALA A 217 19.96 19.03 -21.71
CA ALA A 217 19.98 20.18 -20.82
C ALA A 217 21.36 20.40 -20.19
N ASP A 218 21.82 21.65 -20.20
CA ASP A 218 22.94 22.07 -19.38
C ASP A 218 22.48 22.26 -17.92
N LEU A 219 23.01 21.46 -17.03
CA LEU A 219 22.74 21.49 -15.59
C LEU A 219 23.91 22.00 -14.77
N SER A 220 24.91 22.62 -15.40
CA SER A 220 26.10 23.16 -14.72
C SER A 220 25.73 24.13 -13.58
N GLY A 221 24.70 24.94 -13.78
CA GLY A 221 24.17 25.86 -12.77
C GLY A 221 23.48 25.20 -11.57
N MET A 222 23.15 23.90 -11.65
CA MET A 222 22.55 23.16 -10.53
C MET A 222 23.57 22.35 -9.72
N GLY A 223 24.77 22.15 -10.26
CA GLY A 223 25.85 21.37 -9.66
C GLY A 223 25.96 19.93 -10.20
N ALA A 224 27.14 19.34 -10.09
CA ALA A 224 27.52 18.07 -10.71
C ALA A 224 26.60 16.88 -10.39
N THR A 225 26.06 16.84 -9.18
CA THR A 225 25.12 15.77 -8.77
C THR A 225 23.87 15.70 -9.65
N TYR A 226 23.38 16.84 -10.15
CA TYR A 226 22.17 16.87 -10.99
C TYR A 226 22.40 16.23 -12.34
N SER A 227 23.59 16.40 -12.94
CA SER A 227 23.94 15.71 -14.19
C SER A 227 23.93 14.19 -14.02
N VAL A 228 24.41 13.69 -12.88
CA VAL A 228 24.35 12.25 -12.56
C VAL A 228 22.89 11.76 -12.46
N TYR A 229 22.05 12.48 -11.73
CA TYR A 229 20.64 12.08 -11.61
C TYR A 229 19.85 12.22 -12.91
N ARG A 230 20.19 13.21 -13.76
CA ARG A 230 19.67 13.30 -15.12
C ARG A 230 20.04 12.05 -15.92
N ASP A 231 21.29 11.65 -15.93
CA ASP A 231 21.78 10.50 -16.69
C ASP A 231 21.11 9.20 -16.21
N ILE A 232 20.96 9.01 -14.91
CA ILE A 232 20.22 7.87 -14.32
C ILE A 232 18.76 7.88 -14.79
N PHE A 233 18.09 9.04 -14.75
CA PHE A 233 16.70 9.18 -15.17
C PHE A 233 16.53 8.94 -16.68
N MET A 234 17.44 9.49 -17.49
CA MET A 234 17.43 9.29 -18.94
C MET A 234 17.68 7.84 -19.28
N PHE A 235 18.67 7.19 -18.67
CA PHE A 235 18.91 5.78 -18.88
C PHE A 235 17.68 4.93 -18.54
N GLN A 236 17.01 5.23 -17.41
CA GLN A 236 15.78 4.57 -17.04
C GLN A 236 14.64 4.83 -18.04
N CYS A 237 14.55 6.03 -18.65
CA CYS A 237 13.61 6.34 -19.72
C CYS A 237 13.89 5.55 -21.01
N LEU A 238 15.13 5.14 -21.24
CA LEU A 238 15.56 4.44 -22.44
C LEU A 238 15.46 2.92 -22.35
N ILE A 239 15.47 2.35 -21.13
CA ILE A 239 15.36 0.89 -20.92
C ILE A 239 14.08 0.45 -20.19
N GLY A 240 13.31 1.38 -19.65
CA GLY A 240 11.99 1.12 -19.06
C GLY A 240 11.96 0.27 -17.79
N CYS A 241 13.10 -0.01 -17.15
CA CYS A 241 13.18 -0.85 -15.95
C CYS A 241 12.56 -0.18 -14.72
N ARG A 242 12.22 -0.98 -13.69
CA ARG A 242 11.85 -0.45 -12.38
C ARG A 242 13.08 0.11 -11.67
N VAL A 243 12.87 1.12 -10.82
CA VAL A 243 13.97 1.74 -10.05
C VAL A 243 14.73 0.75 -9.16
N SER A 244 14.04 -0.25 -8.61
CA SER A 244 14.67 -1.32 -7.83
C SER A 244 15.59 -2.19 -8.67
N ASP A 245 15.20 -2.47 -9.91
CA ASP A 245 16.01 -3.24 -10.84
C ASP A 245 17.19 -2.38 -11.33
N LEU A 246 16.95 -1.12 -11.73
CA LEU A 246 17.99 -0.18 -12.17
C LEU A 246 19.15 -0.09 -11.17
N ASN A 247 18.83 0.08 -9.88
CA ASN A 247 19.86 0.23 -8.84
C ASN A 247 20.69 -1.03 -8.58
N ARG A 248 20.33 -2.16 -9.22
CA ARG A 248 21.02 -3.46 -9.10
C ARG A 248 21.77 -3.85 -10.36
N LEU A 249 21.54 -3.15 -11.48
CA LEU A 249 22.24 -3.45 -12.72
C LEU A 249 23.75 -3.27 -12.55
N THR A 250 24.49 -4.19 -13.13
CA THR A 250 25.94 -4.22 -13.20
C THR A 250 26.38 -4.30 -14.67
N LYS A 251 27.65 -4.17 -14.93
CA LYS A 251 28.20 -4.35 -16.29
C LYS A 251 27.95 -5.76 -16.85
N ALA A 252 27.85 -6.76 -16.00
CA ALA A 252 27.50 -8.13 -16.40
C ALA A 252 26.08 -8.26 -16.98
N ASN A 253 25.21 -7.26 -16.76
CA ASN A 253 23.88 -7.23 -17.34
C ASN A 253 23.87 -6.70 -18.80
N ILE A 254 25.02 -6.27 -19.34
CA ILE A 254 25.16 -5.87 -20.74
C ILE A 254 25.63 -7.08 -21.53
N VAL A 255 24.76 -7.61 -22.39
CA VAL A 255 24.98 -8.79 -23.23
C VAL A 255 24.56 -8.46 -24.64
N ASP A 256 25.50 -8.59 -25.63
CA ASP A 256 25.27 -8.36 -27.06
C ASP A 256 24.54 -7.03 -27.35
N GLY A 257 24.97 -5.93 -26.73
CA GLY A 257 24.37 -4.60 -26.91
C GLY A 257 22.99 -4.42 -26.30
N CYS A 258 22.57 -5.34 -25.44
CA CYS A 258 21.28 -5.29 -24.72
C CYS A 258 21.51 -5.25 -23.21
N VAL A 259 20.57 -4.66 -22.48
CA VAL A 259 20.45 -4.86 -21.03
C VAL A 259 19.60 -6.09 -20.78
N GLU A 260 20.14 -7.07 -20.04
CA GLU A 260 19.43 -8.29 -19.65
C GLU A 260 19.32 -8.40 -18.12
N TYR A 261 18.11 -8.67 -17.61
CA TYR A 261 17.88 -8.85 -16.18
C TYR A 261 16.57 -9.58 -15.90
N ILE A 262 16.49 -10.22 -14.73
CA ILE A 262 15.25 -10.79 -14.20
C ILE A 262 14.64 -9.78 -13.21
N PRO A 263 13.41 -9.26 -13.44
CA PRO A 263 12.79 -8.29 -12.56
C PRO A 263 12.57 -8.85 -11.15
N GLN A 264 13.06 -8.14 -10.13
CA GLN A 264 13.01 -8.59 -8.75
C GLN A 264 11.58 -8.85 -8.25
N LYS A 265 10.62 -8.02 -8.70
CA LYS A 265 9.23 -8.11 -8.23
C LYS A 265 8.52 -9.39 -8.67
N THR A 266 8.88 -9.94 -9.81
CA THR A 266 8.21 -11.11 -10.42
C THR A 266 9.09 -12.37 -10.38
N LYS A 267 10.29 -12.29 -9.82
CA LYS A 267 11.26 -13.39 -9.82
C LYS A 267 10.73 -14.67 -9.16
N LEU A 268 9.90 -14.54 -8.11
CA LEU A 268 9.36 -15.70 -7.39
C LEU A 268 8.13 -16.32 -8.07
N GLU A 269 7.42 -15.53 -8.90
CA GLU A 269 6.21 -15.99 -9.56
C GLU A 269 6.50 -16.45 -11.00
N HIS A 270 7.26 -15.64 -11.75
CA HIS A 270 7.64 -15.89 -13.14
C HIS A 270 9.02 -15.28 -13.40
N ALA A 271 10.03 -16.11 -13.51
CA ALA A 271 11.42 -15.69 -13.76
C ALA A 271 11.68 -15.39 -15.25
N ASN A 272 10.92 -14.47 -15.83
CA ASN A 272 11.11 -14.07 -17.23
C ASN A 272 12.27 -13.08 -17.33
N THR A 273 13.24 -13.38 -18.22
CA THR A 273 14.31 -12.46 -18.54
C THR A 273 13.79 -11.31 -19.40
N VAL A 274 14.04 -10.11 -18.95
CA VAL A 274 13.81 -8.88 -19.73
C VAL A 274 15.07 -8.58 -20.52
N ARG A 275 14.94 -8.37 -21.83
CA ARG A 275 16.03 -7.99 -22.74
C ARG A 275 15.63 -6.72 -23.47
N VAL A 276 16.46 -5.66 -23.34
CA VAL A 276 16.23 -4.36 -23.96
C VAL A 276 17.45 -3.93 -24.75
N PRO A 277 17.35 -3.81 -26.08
CA PRO A 277 18.43 -3.27 -26.89
C PRO A 277 18.79 -1.84 -26.49
N LEU A 278 20.10 -1.53 -26.44
CA LEU A 278 20.59 -0.20 -26.13
C LEU A 278 20.66 0.66 -27.39
N ASN A 279 20.01 1.81 -27.36
CA ASN A 279 20.18 2.83 -28.38
C ASN A 279 21.41 3.70 -28.10
N GLN A 280 21.80 4.56 -29.06
CA GLN A 280 23.02 5.37 -28.96
C GLN A 280 23.03 6.24 -27.70
N LYS A 281 21.90 6.90 -27.33
CA LYS A 281 21.81 7.74 -26.11
C LYS A 281 22.08 6.94 -24.85
N ALA A 282 21.62 5.70 -24.78
CA ALA A 282 21.89 4.81 -23.65
C ALA A 282 23.37 4.41 -23.59
N LEU A 283 23.99 4.12 -24.75
CA LEU A 283 25.42 3.82 -24.85
C LEU A 283 26.27 5.03 -24.46
N ASP A 284 25.90 6.24 -24.90
CA ASP A 284 26.61 7.49 -24.55
C ASP A 284 26.57 7.75 -23.03
N ILE A 285 25.43 7.41 -22.36
CA ILE A 285 25.36 7.49 -20.91
C ILE A 285 26.27 6.48 -20.25
N LEU A 286 26.28 5.23 -20.72
CA LEU A 286 27.14 4.18 -20.15
C LEU A 286 28.64 4.48 -20.32
N GLU A 287 29.02 5.08 -21.43
CA GLU A 287 30.39 5.48 -21.66
C GLU A 287 30.89 6.51 -20.63
N ARG A 288 30.01 7.42 -20.15
CA ARG A 288 30.36 8.37 -19.08
C ARG A 288 30.73 7.69 -17.76
N TYR A 289 30.22 6.47 -17.55
CA TYR A 289 30.37 5.70 -16.31
C TYR A 289 31.16 4.39 -16.52
N LYS A 290 31.90 4.30 -17.61
CA LYS A 290 32.68 3.08 -17.97
C LYS A 290 33.67 2.64 -16.89
N ASP A 291 34.26 3.61 -16.17
CA ASP A 291 35.27 3.35 -15.15
C ASP A 291 34.65 3.03 -13.76
N LEU A 292 33.30 3.05 -13.64
CA LEU A 292 32.62 2.72 -12.39
C LEU A 292 32.75 1.22 -12.10
N GLU A 293 33.23 0.87 -10.91
CA GLU A 293 33.32 -0.53 -10.50
C GLU A 293 32.00 -1.10 -9.97
N GLY A 294 31.71 -2.33 -10.36
CA GLY A 294 30.63 -3.15 -9.81
C GLY A 294 29.20 -2.76 -10.21
N ALA A 295 28.85 -1.49 -10.33
CA ALA A 295 27.53 -1.01 -10.72
C ALA A 295 27.53 -0.50 -12.18
N LEU A 296 26.37 -0.53 -12.84
CA LEU A 296 26.21 0.00 -14.19
C LEU A 296 26.16 1.54 -14.18
N LEU A 297 25.53 2.12 -13.17
CA LEU A 297 25.38 3.56 -12.96
C LEU A 297 25.67 3.90 -11.48
N PRO A 298 25.96 5.17 -11.14
CA PRO A 298 26.17 5.59 -9.76
C PRO A 298 24.99 5.21 -8.84
N ARG A 299 25.29 4.77 -7.62
CA ARG A 299 24.28 4.40 -6.63
C ARG A 299 23.51 5.63 -6.15
N PHE A 300 22.23 5.48 -5.89
CA PHE A 300 21.35 6.55 -5.48
C PHE A 300 20.33 6.09 -4.43
N SER A 301 19.86 7.01 -3.59
CA SER A 301 18.71 6.75 -2.73
C SER A 301 17.41 7.03 -3.47
N HIS A 302 16.39 6.22 -3.22
CA HIS A 302 15.09 6.39 -3.86
C HIS A 302 14.43 7.74 -3.55
N PHE A 303 14.57 8.21 -2.32
CA PHE A 303 14.05 9.53 -1.89
C PHE A 303 14.78 10.67 -2.60
N GLY A 304 16.11 10.65 -2.59
CA GLY A 304 16.93 11.66 -3.27
C GLY A 304 16.66 11.71 -4.77
N TYR A 305 16.49 10.56 -5.39
CA TYR A 305 16.20 10.44 -6.82
C TYR A 305 14.87 11.11 -7.20
N ASN A 306 13.77 10.82 -6.50
CA ASN A 306 12.49 11.47 -6.76
C ASN A 306 12.54 13.00 -6.61
N LYS A 307 13.26 13.49 -5.59
CA LYS A 307 13.45 14.93 -5.38
C LYS A 307 14.20 15.55 -6.56
N LYS A 308 15.33 14.95 -6.96
CA LYS A 308 16.18 15.45 -8.04
C LYS A 308 15.48 15.44 -9.40
N ILE A 309 14.69 14.41 -9.72
CA ILE A 309 13.88 14.38 -10.94
C ILE A 309 12.98 15.61 -11.03
N LYS A 310 12.25 15.94 -9.97
CA LYS A 310 11.34 17.10 -9.93
C LYS A 310 12.07 18.42 -10.14
N GLU A 311 13.20 18.58 -9.45
CA GLU A 311 14.04 19.78 -9.56
C GLU A 311 14.64 19.94 -10.97
N ILE A 312 15.12 18.85 -11.60
CA ILE A 312 15.63 18.85 -12.98
C ILE A 312 14.53 19.23 -13.97
N LEU A 313 13.37 18.55 -13.89
CA LEU A 313 12.26 18.82 -14.81
C LEU A 313 11.76 20.26 -14.70
N LYS A 314 11.69 20.79 -13.48
CA LYS A 314 11.34 22.20 -13.24
C LYS A 314 12.38 23.16 -13.86
N TYR A 315 13.66 22.90 -13.64
CA TYR A 315 14.75 23.72 -14.16
C TYR A 315 14.78 23.74 -15.70
N VAL A 316 14.51 22.60 -16.31
CA VAL A 316 14.46 22.45 -17.78
C VAL A 316 13.16 23.02 -18.37
N GLY A 317 12.18 23.41 -17.56
CA GLY A 317 10.91 23.96 -18.01
C GLY A 317 9.97 22.89 -18.61
N ILE A 318 9.87 21.73 -17.94
CA ILE A 318 8.87 20.71 -18.25
C ILE A 318 7.67 20.94 -17.32
N ASP A 319 6.89 21.94 -17.62
CA ASP A 319 5.79 22.46 -16.80
C ASP A 319 4.39 22.16 -17.35
N ARG A 320 4.31 21.36 -18.43
CA ARG A 320 3.03 20.94 -19.01
C ARG A 320 2.10 20.39 -17.94
N MET A 321 0.85 20.89 -17.95
CA MET A 321 -0.18 20.45 -17.03
C MET A 321 -0.61 19.01 -17.35
N VAL A 322 -0.65 18.17 -16.33
CA VAL A 322 -1.13 16.77 -16.42
C VAL A 322 -2.25 16.56 -15.41
N ARG A 323 -3.24 15.78 -15.79
CA ARG A 323 -4.30 15.35 -14.87
C ARG A 323 -3.80 14.21 -14.00
N VAL A 324 -4.00 14.34 -12.71
CA VAL A 324 -3.67 13.32 -11.72
C VAL A 324 -4.84 13.14 -10.76
N LEU A 325 -5.12 11.90 -10.41
CA LEU A 325 -6.09 11.59 -9.38
C LEU A 325 -5.49 11.91 -8.02
N ASP A 326 -6.10 12.82 -7.26
CA ASP A 326 -5.69 13.06 -5.88
C ASP A 326 -5.97 11.79 -5.05
N PRO A 327 -4.96 11.24 -4.36
CA PRO A 327 -5.12 9.98 -3.65
C PRO A 327 -6.05 10.05 -2.44
N LYS A 328 -6.35 11.24 -1.93
CA LYS A 328 -7.19 11.47 -0.75
C LYS A 328 -8.63 11.78 -1.14
N THR A 329 -8.83 12.76 -2.03
CA THR A 329 -10.17 13.22 -2.46
C THR A 329 -10.74 12.38 -3.60
N ARG A 330 -9.89 11.70 -4.38
CA ARG A 330 -10.23 11.00 -5.63
C ARG A 330 -10.73 11.92 -6.74
N GLU A 331 -10.43 13.19 -6.65
CA GLU A 331 -10.74 14.17 -7.66
C GLU A 331 -9.60 14.28 -8.68
N ASP A 332 -9.95 14.55 -9.92
CA ASP A 332 -8.97 14.87 -10.95
C ASP A 332 -8.46 16.30 -10.75
N VAL A 333 -7.18 16.43 -10.47
CA VAL A 333 -6.50 17.73 -10.32
C VAL A 333 -5.44 17.91 -11.40
N ALA A 334 -5.37 19.11 -11.96
CA ALA A 334 -4.32 19.46 -12.90
C ALA A 334 -3.09 19.96 -12.14
N LYS A 335 -1.91 19.37 -12.41
CA LYS A 335 -0.63 19.77 -11.81
C LYS A 335 0.46 19.83 -12.87
N PRO A 336 1.46 20.70 -12.72
CA PRO A 336 2.63 20.68 -13.60
C PRO A 336 3.33 19.30 -13.52
N LEU A 337 3.79 18.80 -14.67
CA LEU A 337 4.40 17.45 -14.75
C LEU A 337 5.57 17.31 -13.79
N TYR A 338 6.41 18.34 -13.63
CA TYR A 338 7.55 18.30 -12.72
C TYR A 338 7.14 18.06 -11.25
N GLU A 339 5.97 18.51 -10.81
CA GLU A 339 5.52 18.30 -9.42
C GLU A 339 5.14 16.85 -9.11
N VAL A 340 4.63 16.15 -10.12
CA VAL A 340 4.09 14.79 -9.97
C VAL A 340 5.02 13.72 -10.51
N ALA A 341 6.11 14.13 -11.15
CA ALA A 341 7.11 13.21 -11.68
C ALA A 341 7.77 12.38 -10.56
N THR A 342 8.03 11.13 -10.88
CA THR A 342 8.69 10.17 -10.00
C THR A 342 9.61 9.27 -10.83
N THR A 343 10.36 8.38 -10.18
CA THR A 343 11.13 7.32 -10.85
C THR A 343 10.24 6.46 -11.76
N HIS A 344 8.95 6.33 -11.44
CA HIS A 344 7.99 5.62 -12.28
C HIS A 344 7.67 6.36 -13.59
N THR A 345 7.85 7.69 -13.61
CA THR A 345 7.67 8.50 -14.82
C THR A 345 8.65 8.07 -15.92
N ALA A 346 9.91 7.75 -15.57
CA ALA A 346 10.86 7.22 -16.53
C ALA A 346 10.36 5.96 -17.24
N ARG A 347 9.87 4.98 -16.48
CA ARG A 347 9.31 3.75 -17.05
C ARG A 347 8.04 4.02 -17.87
N LYS A 348 7.19 4.94 -17.43
CA LYS A 348 6.01 5.37 -18.19
C LYS A 348 6.43 6.05 -19.52
N THR A 349 7.53 6.82 -19.51
CA THR A 349 8.10 7.47 -20.70
C THR A 349 8.56 6.44 -21.74
N PHE A 350 9.25 5.39 -21.30
CA PHE A 350 9.63 4.28 -22.17
C PHE A 350 8.40 3.64 -22.83
N ILE A 351 7.43 3.20 -22.00
CA ILE A 351 6.27 2.47 -22.49
C ILE A 351 5.37 3.36 -23.36
N GLY A 352 5.06 4.58 -22.88
CA GLY A 352 4.15 5.48 -23.58
C GLY A 352 4.64 5.89 -24.97
N ASN A 353 5.93 6.22 -25.11
CA ASN A 353 6.48 6.57 -26.40
C ASN A 353 6.60 5.36 -27.35
N LEU A 354 6.93 4.18 -26.85
CA LEU A 354 6.94 2.97 -27.67
C LEU A 354 5.54 2.58 -28.11
N TYR A 355 4.55 2.71 -27.22
CA TYR A 355 3.16 2.37 -27.52
C TYR A 355 2.58 3.22 -28.67
N LYS A 356 3.01 4.49 -28.80
CA LYS A 356 2.65 5.33 -29.94
C LYS A 356 3.20 4.84 -31.29
N GLN A 357 4.37 4.18 -31.28
CA GLN A 357 5.07 3.79 -32.50
C GLN A 357 4.85 2.32 -32.87
N VAL A 358 4.69 1.45 -31.88
CA VAL A 358 4.60 0.00 -32.06
C VAL A 358 3.21 -0.48 -31.64
N LYS A 359 2.44 -1.00 -32.61
CA LYS A 359 1.08 -1.49 -32.36
C LYS A 359 1.01 -2.87 -31.69
N ASP A 360 2.16 -3.47 -31.31
CA ASP A 360 2.22 -4.72 -30.56
C ASP A 360 2.49 -4.47 -29.05
N PRO A 361 1.45 -4.51 -28.21
CA PRO A 361 1.58 -4.33 -26.78
C PRO A 361 2.40 -5.45 -26.11
N ASN A 362 2.45 -6.66 -26.68
CA ASN A 362 3.16 -7.79 -26.08
C ASN A 362 4.67 -7.61 -26.19
N LEU A 363 5.14 -7.07 -27.33
CA LEU A 363 6.55 -6.75 -27.52
C LEU A 363 7.01 -5.71 -26.48
N ILE A 364 6.24 -4.64 -26.27
CA ILE A 364 6.56 -3.60 -25.28
C ILE A 364 6.48 -4.18 -23.86
N ALA A 365 5.51 -5.04 -23.58
CA ALA A 365 5.35 -5.72 -22.28
C ALA A 365 6.57 -6.60 -21.97
N SER A 366 7.10 -7.35 -22.95
CA SER A 366 8.30 -8.19 -22.78
C SER A 366 9.53 -7.36 -22.42
N MET A 367 9.75 -6.23 -23.11
CA MET A 367 10.87 -5.32 -22.83
C MET A 367 10.73 -4.57 -21.50
N SER A 368 9.50 -4.33 -21.06
CA SER A 368 9.26 -3.64 -19.79
C SER A 368 9.05 -4.57 -18.58
N GLY A 369 9.03 -5.90 -18.80
CA GLY A 369 8.80 -6.89 -17.74
C GLY A 369 7.42 -6.77 -17.11
N HIS A 370 6.37 -6.53 -17.91
CA HIS A 370 4.98 -6.72 -17.55
C HIS A 370 4.55 -8.15 -17.93
N SER A 371 3.74 -8.76 -17.09
CA SER A 371 3.05 -10.00 -17.44
C SER A 371 2.00 -9.76 -18.51
N GLU A 372 1.74 -10.75 -19.32
CA GLU A 372 0.64 -10.75 -20.28
C GLU A 372 -0.68 -10.48 -19.55
N GLY A 373 -1.58 -9.68 -20.15
CA GLY A 373 -2.85 -9.29 -19.52
C GLY A 373 -2.75 -8.35 -18.32
N SER A 374 -1.58 -7.79 -18.00
CA SER A 374 -1.36 -6.90 -16.88
C SER A 374 -2.31 -5.69 -16.93
N ARG A 375 -3.15 -5.52 -15.87
CA ARG A 375 -4.01 -4.34 -15.70
C ARG A 375 -3.20 -3.03 -15.66
N ALA A 376 -1.98 -3.07 -15.14
CA ALA A 376 -1.09 -1.91 -15.12
C ALA A 376 -0.66 -1.51 -16.52
N PHE A 377 -0.42 -2.48 -17.42
CA PHE A 377 -0.08 -2.23 -18.81
C PHE A 377 -1.30 -1.79 -19.63
N ALA A 378 -2.47 -2.36 -19.38
CA ALA A 378 -3.72 -2.00 -20.07
C ALA A 378 -4.07 -0.51 -19.96
N ARG A 379 -3.61 0.18 -18.91
CA ARG A 379 -3.83 1.64 -18.72
C ARG A 379 -3.14 2.49 -19.78
N TYR A 380 -2.09 2.00 -20.43
CA TYR A 380 -1.44 2.72 -21.53
C TYR A 380 -2.28 2.73 -22.81
N ARG A 381 -3.27 1.84 -22.93
CA ARG A 381 -4.22 1.82 -24.07
C ARG A 381 -5.17 3.03 -24.09
N HIS A 382 -5.34 3.70 -22.95
CA HIS A 382 -6.27 4.81 -22.83
C HIS A 382 -5.65 6.19 -23.13
N ILE A 383 -4.30 6.26 -23.26
CA ILE A 383 -3.58 7.55 -23.31
C ILE A 383 -3.57 8.17 -24.70
N ASP A 384 -3.81 7.41 -25.76
CA ASP A 384 -3.56 7.88 -27.10
C ASP A 384 -4.83 8.29 -27.84
N ASP A 385 -5.23 9.55 -27.62
CA ASP A 385 -6.32 10.16 -28.40
C ASP A 385 -5.93 10.36 -29.87
N GLU A 386 -4.63 10.43 -30.20
CA GLU A 386 -4.17 10.51 -31.59
C GLU A 386 -4.40 9.17 -32.30
N ILE A 387 -4.02 8.05 -31.69
CA ILE A 387 -4.30 6.70 -32.23
C ILE A 387 -5.81 6.47 -32.33
N LYS A 388 -6.60 6.92 -31.34
CA LYS A 388 -8.08 6.82 -31.42
C LYS A 388 -8.64 7.61 -32.59
N LYS A 389 -8.12 8.82 -32.83
CA LYS A 389 -8.51 9.63 -34.00
C LYS A 389 -8.12 8.94 -35.31
N GLU A 390 -6.87 8.43 -35.41
CA GLU A 390 -6.43 7.65 -36.58
C GLU A 390 -7.34 6.45 -36.82
N LEU A 391 -7.70 5.69 -35.78
CA LEU A 391 -8.60 4.55 -35.90
C LEU A 391 -10.01 4.94 -36.34
N VAL A 392 -10.54 6.07 -35.86
CA VAL A 392 -11.86 6.57 -36.28
C VAL A 392 -11.80 7.03 -37.74
N ASN A 393 -10.71 7.67 -38.18
CA ASN A 393 -10.53 8.07 -39.57
C ASN A 393 -10.43 6.89 -40.56
N LEU A 394 -10.17 5.66 -40.08
CA LEU A 394 -10.26 4.45 -40.92
C LEU A 394 -11.69 4.02 -41.25
N LEU A 395 -12.68 4.65 -40.61
CA LEU A 395 -14.10 4.38 -40.86
C LEU A 395 -14.70 5.30 -41.93
N ASP A 396 -13.96 6.36 -42.35
CA ASP A 396 -14.30 7.26 -43.45
C ASP A 396 -13.78 6.67 -44.79
#